data_b4f8f3bf6938376198069fb51282f405
#
_entry.id   b4f8f3bf6938376198069fb51282f405
#
_cell.length_a   1.000
_cell.length_b   1.000
_cell.length_c   1.000
_cell.angle_alpha   90.00
_cell.angle_beta   90.00
_cell.angle_gamma   90.00
#
_symmetry.space_group_name_H-M   'P 1'
#
loop_
_entity.id
_entity.type
_entity.pdbx_description
1 polymer ?
#
loop_
_entity_poly.entity_id
_entity_poly.type
_entity_poly.pdbx_seq_one_letter_code
_entity_poly.pdbx_strand_id
1 'polypeptide(L)'
;MLESLLSYGIWVGIVLIIVGFIGLIKGADWLVDGASAIAKRFGISDLVIGLTVVAFGTSMPEFVVNMISVANGSTDLAITNILGSNIINTFVILGLTAAIYPIATQKRSRDFDVPMSILAGGLVFAFIMLRPLVLGKPEGIDYIGGIVLLIIFIYFLYNTFRHAKDHPDEAGVEEVNVKPISPMKSIILIIVGLLGLVIGGELIVKSAVNIATRLGVSEAIIGLTIVALGTSLPELATSVIAAYKHNADIAVGNVFGSNIFNVFFVLGTSAIINPLPAYVGIELDASMAALGGVITWLVIKGNRERKVTRWGGVILLVVYAGYLTYRLLMV
;
A
#
# COMPACT_ATOMS: atom_id res chain seq x y z
N MET A 1 18.77 10.54 18.07
CA MET A 1 17.76 11.18 18.98
C MET A 1 16.66 10.19 19.37
N LEU A 2 15.93 9.56 18.44
CA LEU A 2 14.86 8.61 18.80
C LEU A 2 15.40 7.39 19.57
N GLU A 3 16.51 6.81 19.12
CA GLU A 3 17.17 5.69 19.82
C GLU A 3 17.63 6.04 21.24
N SER A 4 18.14 7.26 21.43
CA SER A 4 18.50 7.73 22.77
C SER A 4 17.27 7.93 23.68
N LEU A 5 16.12 8.32 23.14
CA LEU A 5 14.86 8.39 23.89
C LEU A 5 14.37 6.99 24.28
N LEU A 6 14.44 6.04 23.35
CA LEU A 6 14.01 4.65 23.60
C LEU A 6 14.91 3.93 24.63
N SER A 7 16.14 4.39 24.87
CA SER A 7 17.01 3.84 25.92
C SER A 7 16.48 4.07 27.34
N TYR A 8 15.64 5.09 27.56
CA TYR A 8 15.05 5.41 28.87
C TYR A 8 13.99 4.42 29.38
N GLY A 9 13.58 3.43 28.56
CA GLY A 9 12.75 2.32 29.01
C GLY A 9 11.42 2.15 28.25
N ILE A 10 10.69 1.09 28.60
CA ILE A 10 9.43 0.69 27.93
C ILE A 10 8.37 1.79 27.98
N TRP A 11 8.29 2.53 29.08
CA TRP A 11 7.30 3.61 29.25
C TRP A 11 7.47 4.73 28.23
N VAL A 12 8.70 5.08 27.88
CA VAL A 12 8.98 6.07 26.83
C VAL A 12 8.53 5.53 25.46
N GLY A 13 8.77 4.24 25.20
CA GLY A 13 8.28 3.59 23.98
C GLY A 13 6.75 3.65 23.89
N ILE A 14 6.02 3.39 24.97
CA ILE A 14 4.55 3.49 25.00
C ILE A 14 4.07 4.92 24.70
N VAL A 15 4.70 5.92 25.32
CA VAL A 15 4.36 7.34 25.03
C VAL A 15 4.61 7.69 23.57
N LEU A 16 5.75 7.25 23.00
CA LEU A 16 6.09 7.48 21.59
C LEU A 16 5.11 6.78 20.65
N ILE A 17 4.62 5.58 20.99
CA ILE A 17 3.55 4.90 20.24
C ILE A 17 2.26 5.73 20.25
N ILE A 18 1.86 6.25 21.39
CA ILE A 18 0.65 7.09 21.50
C ILE A 18 0.80 8.37 20.66
N VAL A 19 1.94 9.05 20.75
CA VAL A 19 2.25 10.23 19.93
C VAL A 19 2.26 9.88 18.44
N GLY A 20 2.84 8.73 18.09
CA GLY A 20 2.84 8.20 16.74
C GLY A 20 1.42 7.97 16.19
N PHE A 21 0.53 7.36 16.98
CA PHE A 21 -0.88 7.19 16.58
C PHE A 21 -1.62 8.52 16.39
N ILE A 22 -1.37 9.52 17.24
CA ILE A 22 -1.94 10.85 17.06
C ILE A 22 -1.43 11.46 15.74
N GLY A 23 -0.15 11.36 15.46
CA GLY A 23 0.46 11.81 14.19
C GLY A 23 -0.14 11.11 12.98
N LEU A 24 -0.29 9.78 13.06
CA LEU A 24 -0.89 8.95 12.01
C LEU A 24 -2.35 9.34 11.71
N ILE A 25 -3.19 9.39 12.74
CA ILE A 25 -4.62 9.70 12.59
C ILE A 25 -4.81 11.13 12.06
N LYS A 26 -4.10 12.12 12.63
CA LYS A 26 -4.20 13.50 12.17
C LYS A 26 -3.56 13.70 10.79
N GLY A 27 -2.46 13.02 10.52
CA GLY A 27 -1.82 13.01 9.21
C GLY A 27 -2.75 12.49 8.12
N ALA A 28 -3.40 11.34 8.36
CA ALA A 28 -4.39 10.78 7.45
C ALA A 28 -5.59 11.71 7.24
N ASP A 29 -6.12 12.30 8.33
CA ASP A 29 -7.22 13.23 8.31
C ASP A 29 -6.93 14.45 7.42
N TRP A 30 -5.76 15.05 7.58
CA TRP A 30 -5.30 16.19 6.77
C TRP A 30 -5.00 15.82 5.32
N LEU A 31 -4.39 14.66 5.09
CA LEU A 31 -4.12 14.18 3.74
C LEU A 31 -5.42 13.96 2.95
N VAL A 32 -6.39 13.28 3.54
CA VAL A 32 -7.70 13.03 2.89
C VAL A 32 -8.41 14.33 2.59
N ASP A 33 -8.49 15.27 3.57
CA ASP A 33 -9.14 16.56 3.36
C ASP A 33 -8.44 17.40 2.28
N GLY A 34 -7.12 17.46 2.29
CA GLY A 34 -6.31 18.18 1.30
C GLY A 34 -6.47 17.56 -0.10
N ALA A 35 -6.42 16.24 -0.21
CA ALA A 35 -6.55 15.50 -1.46
C ALA A 35 -7.95 15.70 -2.07
N SER A 36 -9.02 15.51 -1.30
CA SER A 36 -10.40 15.72 -1.76
C SER A 36 -10.66 17.17 -2.17
N ALA A 37 -10.08 18.15 -1.46
CA ALA A 37 -10.23 19.56 -1.82
C ALA A 37 -9.53 19.90 -3.15
N ILE A 38 -8.37 19.32 -3.43
CA ILE A 38 -7.67 19.43 -4.72
C ILE A 38 -8.48 18.76 -5.82
N ALA A 39 -8.94 17.52 -5.60
CA ALA A 39 -9.76 16.78 -6.55
C ALA A 39 -10.98 17.60 -6.99
N LYS A 40 -11.78 18.07 -6.04
CA LYS A 40 -12.98 18.88 -6.28
C LYS A 40 -12.67 20.17 -7.05
N ARG A 41 -11.57 20.84 -6.73
CA ARG A 41 -11.21 22.11 -7.36
C ARG A 41 -10.80 21.96 -8.83
N PHE A 42 -10.06 20.91 -9.15
CA PHE A 42 -9.58 20.65 -10.51
C PHE A 42 -10.51 19.76 -11.34
N GLY A 43 -11.69 19.41 -10.80
CA GLY A 43 -12.62 18.49 -11.48
C GLY A 43 -12.03 17.12 -11.73
N ILE A 44 -11.16 16.65 -10.82
CA ILE A 44 -10.54 15.33 -10.83
C ILE A 44 -11.31 14.46 -9.84
N SER A 45 -11.59 13.20 -10.18
CA SER A 45 -12.27 12.30 -9.24
C SER A 45 -11.40 11.97 -8.04
N ASP A 46 -12.02 11.75 -6.88
CA ASP A 46 -11.35 11.32 -5.66
C ASP A 46 -10.61 9.99 -5.86
N LEU A 47 -11.12 9.11 -6.74
CA LEU A 47 -10.44 7.88 -7.14
C LEU A 47 -9.09 8.16 -7.80
N VAL A 48 -9.02 9.10 -8.76
CA VAL A 48 -7.76 9.43 -9.46
C VAL A 48 -6.74 10.03 -8.51
N ILE A 49 -7.18 10.92 -7.61
CA ILE A 49 -6.31 11.48 -6.56
C ILE A 49 -5.83 10.38 -5.61
N GLY A 50 -6.71 9.44 -5.22
CA GLY A 50 -6.37 8.28 -4.41
C GLY A 50 -5.33 7.38 -5.09
N LEU A 51 -5.52 7.07 -6.38
CA LEU A 51 -4.61 6.24 -7.19
C LEU A 51 -3.24 6.90 -7.47
N THR A 52 -3.14 8.21 -7.33
CA THR A 52 -1.92 8.96 -7.69
C THR A 52 -1.29 9.65 -6.47
N VAL A 53 -1.75 10.83 -6.11
CA VAL A 53 -1.13 11.66 -5.07
C VAL A 53 -1.11 10.96 -3.71
N VAL A 54 -2.23 10.33 -3.32
CA VAL A 54 -2.34 9.68 -2.01
C VAL A 54 -1.49 8.41 -2.00
N ALA A 55 -1.68 7.52 -2.98
CA ALA A 55 -0.94 6.27 -3.07
C ALA A 55 0.58 6.49 -3.19
N PHE A 56 1.01 7.42 -4.06
CA PHE A 56 2.41 7.80 -4.18
C PHE A 56 2.98 8.32 -2.86
N GLY A 57 2.23 9.21 -2.18
CA GLY A 57 2.68 9.83 -0.94
C GLY A 57 2.80 8.85 0.21
N THR A 58 1.83 7.95 0.38
CA THR A 58 1.85 6.95 1.45
C THR A 58 2.89 5.85 1.20
N SER A 59 3.16 5.49 -0.06
CA SER A 59 4.18 4.50 -0.44
C SER A 59 5.60 5.08 -0.60
N MET A 60 5.82 6.34 -0.26
CA MET A 60 7.18 6.93 -0.24
C MET A 60 8.13 6.22 0.74
N PRO A 61 7.70 5.80 1.95
CA PRO A 61 8.56 5.00 2.83
C PRO A 61 9.06 3.72 2.17
N GLU A 62 8.18 2.97 1.51
CA GLU A 62 8.54 1.76 0.77
C GLU A 62 9.57 2.05 -0.33
N PHE A 63 9.35 3.12 -1.10
CA PHE A 63 10.30 3.53 -2.14
C PHE A 63 11.67 3.85 -1.56
N VAL A 64 11.74 4.65 -0.50
CA VAL A 64 13.02 5.03 0.14
C VAL A 64 13.73 3.82 0.71
N VAL A 65 13.02 2.94 1.44
CA VAL A 65 13.59 1.68 1.96
C VAL A 65 14.14 0.84 0.83
N ASN A 66 13.41 0.68 -0.27
CA ASN A 66 13.86 -0.07 -1.43
C ASN A 66 15.11 0.52 -2.07
N MET A 67 15.14 1.84 -2.30
CA MET A 67 16.31 2.51 -2.90
C MET A 67 17.56 2.32 -2.04
N ILE A 68 17.44 2.46 -0.73
CA ILE A 68 18.55 2.23 0.21
C ILE A 68 18.98 0.76 0.20
N SER A 69 18.03 -0.17 0.23
CA SER A 69 18.30 -1.61 0.24
C SER A 69 19.06 -2.05 -1.01
N VAL A 70 18.60 -1.62 -2.19
CA VAL A 70 19.20 -1.96 -3.47
C VAL A 70 20.59 -1.31 -3.63
N ALA A 71 20.75 -0.06 -3.17
CA ALA A 71 22.06 0.63 -3.19
C ALA A 71 23.08 -0.07 -2.29
N ASN A 72 22.63 -0.69 -1.19
CA ASN A 72 23.47 -1.47 -0.28
C ASN A 72 23.63 -2.95 -0.69
N GLY A 73 23.07 -3.37 -1.82
CA GLY A 73 23.10 -4.76 -2.28
C GLY A 73 22.15 -5.71 -1.55
N SER A 74 21.26 -5.21 -0.69
CA SER A 74 20.25 -6.01 0.03
C SER A 74 18.98 -6.20 -0.82
N THR A 75 19.13 -6.88 -1.96
CA THR A 75 18.07 -7.05 -2.97
C THR A 75 16.90 -7.89 -2.47
N ASP A 76 17.17 -8.89 -1.61
CA ASP A 76 16.14 -9.72 -0.98
C ASP A 76 15.20 -8.88 -0.11
N LEU A 77 15.75 -7.93 0.64
CA LEU A 77 14.95 -7.01 1.45
C LEU A 77 14.06 -6.12 0.58
N ALA A 78 14.57 -5.67 -0.57
CA ALA A 78 13.80 -4.82 -1.47
C ALA A 78 12.57 -5.54 -2.04
N ILE A 79 12.74 -6.77 -2.55
CA ILE A 79 11.60 -7.52 -3.12
C ILE A 79 10.62 -8.00 -2.03
N THR A 80 11.13 -8.42 -0.86
CA THR A 80 10.31 -8.85 0.29
C THR A 80 9.46 -7.70 0.82
N ASN A 81 10.04 -6.50 0.94
CA ASN A 81 9.32 -5.31 1.39
C ASN A 81 8.09 -5.03 0.50
N ILE A 82 8.26 -5.03 -0.81
CA ILE A 82 7.16 -4.73 -1.74
C ILE A 82 6.10 -5.84 -1.79
N LEU A 83 6.51 -7.11 -1.81
CA LEU A 83 5.55 -8.21 -1.76
C LEU A 83 4.76 -8.20 -0.46
N GLY A 84 5.43 -7.99 0.68
CA GLY A 84 4.80 -7.88 1.99
C GLY A 84 3.82 -6.72 2.05
N SER A 85 4.22 -5.52 1.61
CA SER A 85 3.33 -4.34 1.57
C SER A 85 2.11 -4.59 0.69
N ASN A 86 2.24 -5.19 -0.49
CA ASN A 86 1.11 -5.47 -1.37
C ASN A 86 0.15 -6.52 -0.80
N ILE A 87 0.67 -7.54 -0.13
CA ILE A 87 -0.15 -8.52 0.60
C ILE A 87 -0.92 -7.84 1.73
N ILE A 88 -0.23 -7.01 2.53
CA ILE A 88 -0.85 -6.25 3.62
C ILE A 88 -1.90 -5.27 3.08
N ASN A 89 -1.59 -4.51 2.04
CA ASN A 89 -2.53 -3.57 1.43
C ASN A 89 -3.82 -4.27 0.97
N THR A 90 -3.68 -5.41 0.30
CA THR A 90 -4.83 -6.13 -0.25
C THR A 90 -5.63 -6.87 0.83
N PHE A 91 -4.97 -7.60 1.70
CA PHE A 91 -5.67 -8.47 2.64
C PHE A 91 -6.00 -7.79 3.97
N VAL A 92 -5.07 -6.98 4.50
CA VAL A 92 -5.24 -6.35 5.82
C VAL A 92 -5.91 -4.99 5.66
N ILE A 93 -5.36 -4.10 4.85
CA ILE A 93 -5.85 -2.72 4.76
C ILE A 93 -7.23 -2.68 4.10
N LEU A 94 -7.37 -3.26 2.91
CA LEU A 94 -8.68 -3.33 2.25
C LEU A 94 -9.66 -4.16 3.09
N GLY A 95 -9.19 -5.28 3.67
CA GLY A 95 -9.99 -6.15 4.52
C GLY A 95 -10.54 -5.42 5.74
N LEU A 96 -9.68 -4.74 6.51
CA LEU A 96 -10.07 -3.99 7.70
C LEU A 96 -10.96 -2.79 7.35
N THR A 97 -10.58 -2.04 6.32
CA THR A 97 -11.34 -0.88 5.85
C THR A 97 -12.76 -1.28 5.45
N ALA A 98 -12.92 -2.37 4.68
CA ALA A 98 -14.22 -2.88 4.27
C ALA A 98 -15.03 -3.48 5.43
N ALA A 99 -14.38 -4.09 6.42
CA ALA A 99 -15.05 -4.60 7.63
C ALA A 99 -15.62 -3.46 8.48
N ILE A 100 -14.93 -2.31 8.55
CA ILE A 100 -15.42 -1.09 9.22
C ILE A 100 -16.55 -0.45 8.41
N TYR A 101 -16.29 -0.17 7.14
CA TYR A 101 -17.23 0.48 6.22
C TYR A 101 -17.21 -0.21 4.85
N PRO A 102 -18.37 -0.72 4.36
CA PRO A 102 -18.44 -1.36 3.04
C PRO A 102 -18.01 -0.39 1.93
N ILE A 103 -17.05 -0.82 1.11
CA ILE A 103 -16.41 0.03 0.12
C ILE A 103 -17.09 -0.15 -1.23
N ALA A 104 -17.81 0.87 -1.69
CA ALA A 104 -18.31 0.92 -3.05
C ALA A 104 -17.15 1.06 -4.05
N THR A 105 -17.27 0.38 -5.19
CA THR A 105 -16.23 0.46 -6.23
C THR A 105 -16.82 1.04 -7.51
N GLN A 106 -16.20 2.07 -8.06
CA GLN A 106 -16.56 2.64 -9.35
C GLN A 106 -16.36 1.64 -10.49
N LYS A 107 -17.03 1.86 -11.63
CA LYS A 107 -16.88 1.02 -12.82
C LYS A 107 -15.42 0.98 -13.28
N ARG A 108 -14.77 2.16 -13.33
CA ARG A 108 -13.35 2.25 -13.69
C ARG A 108 -12.48 1.40 -12.80
N SER A 109 -12.65 1.49 -11.49
CA SER A 109 -11.85 0.71 -10.54
C SER A 109 -11.97 -0.79 -10.79
N ARG A 110 -13.19 -1.28 -11.05
CA ARG A 110 -13.44 -2.71 -11.35
C ARG A 110 -12.88 -3.17 -12.69
N ASP A 111 -12.95 -2.31 -13.71
CA ASP A 111 -12.67 -2.68 -15.10
C ASP A 111 -11.21 -2.38 -15.50
N PHE A 112 -10.51 -1.52 -14.74
CA PHE A 112 -9.13 -1.14 -15.02
C PHE A 112 -8.19 -1.24 -13.81
N ASP A 113 -8.48 -0.57 -12.66
CA ASP A 113 -7.50 -0.46 -11.57
C ASP A 113 -7.28 -1.79 -10.85
N VAL A 114 -8.35 -2.53 -10.53
CA VAL A 114 -8.25 -3.89 -9.96
C VAL A 114 -7.56 -4.85 -10.92
N PRO A 115 -7.91 -4.95 -12.22
CA PRO A 115 -7.16 -5.70 -13.21
C PRO A 115 -5.68 -5.32 -13.32
N MET A 116 -5.35 -4.01 -13.22
CA MET A 116 -3.95 -3.56 -13.22
C MET A 116 -3.21 -4.03 -11.96
N SER A 117 -3.85 -4.04 -10.79
CA SER A 117 -3.29 -4.61 -9.57
C SER A 117 -3.11 -6.13 -9.67
N ILE A 118 -4.05 -6.85 -10.31
CA ILE A 118 -3.90 -8.28 -10.62
C ILE A 118 -2.70 -8.50 -11.56
N LEU A 119 -2.58 -7.67 -12.60
CA LEU A 119 -1.44 -7.74 -13.53
C LEU A 119 -0.12 -7.50 -12.79
N ALA A 120 -0.08 -6.57 -11.84
CA ALA A 120 1.10 -6.30 -11.04
C ALA A 120 1.56 -7.55 -10.27
N GLY A 121 0.68 -8.15 -9.47
CA GLY A 121 0.99 -9.39 -8.75
C GLY A 121 1.29 -10.56 -9.69
N GLY A 122 0.53 -10.70 -10.78
CA GLY A 122 0.70 -11.74 -11.79
C GLY A 122 2.04 -11.66 -12.52
N LEU A 123 2.56 -10.46 -12.80
CA LEU A 123 3.88 -10.29 -13.42
C LEU A 123 5.01 -10.65 -12.46
N VAL A 124 4.92 -10.28 -11.19
CA VAL A 124 5.93 -10.72 -10.20
C VAL A 124 5.91 -12.24 -10.10
N PHE A 125 4.73 -12.85 -9.98
CA PHE A 125 4.59 -14.31 -10.01
C PHE A 125 5.20 -14.92 -11.27
N ALA A 126 4.97 -14.33 -12.45
CA ALA A 126 5.52 -14.82 -13.71
C ALA A 126 7.04 -14.71 -13.77
N PHE A 127 7.65 -13.63 -13.29
CA PHE A 127 9.10 -13.49 -13.21
C PHE A 127 9.75 -14.50 -12.28
N ILE A 128 9.05 -14.90 -11.23
CA ILE A 128 9.55 -15.87 -10.24
C ILE A 128 9.29 -17.30 -10.71
N MET A 129 8.04 -17.65 -11.08
CA MET A 129 7.63 -19.04 -11.35
C MET A 129 7.79 -19.44 -12.80
N LEU A 130 7.38 -18.59 -13.75
CA LEU A 130 7.27 -18.97 -15.15
C LEU A 130 8.56 -18.71 -15.93
N ARG A 131 9.33 -17.69 -15.55
CA ARG A 131 10.54 -17.32 -16.26
C ARG A 131 11.60 -18.43 -16.30
N PRO A 132 11.91 -19.14 -15.19
CA PRO A 132 12.83 -20.27 -15.23
C PRO A 132 12.31 -21.41 -16.12
N LEU A 133 11.02 -21.70 -16.07
CA LEU A 133 10.39 -22.78 -16.82
C LEU A 133 10.34 -22.52 -18.33
N VAL A 134 10.03 -21.26 -18.72
CA VAL A 134 9.79 -20.90 -20.12
C VAL A 134 11.05 -20.41 -20.81
N LEU A 135 11.89 -19.62 -20.12
CA LEU A 135 13.06 -18.97 -20.71
C LEU A 135 14.40 -19.56 -20.27
N GLY A 136 14.41 -20.51 -19.32
CA GLY A 136 15.64 -21.08 -18.76
C GLY A 136 16.51 -20.04 -18.06
N LYS A 137 15.95 -18.90 -17.65
CA LYS A 137 16.65 -17.80 -16.96
C LYS A 137 16.46 -17.91 -15.44
N PRO A 138 17.37 -17.36 -14.63
CA PRO A 138 17.22 -17.36 -13.18
C PRO A 138 15.91 -16.72 -12.72
N GLU A 139 15.37 -17.19 -11.62
CA GLU A 139 14.23 -16.61 -10.92
C GLU A 139 14.54 -15.18 -10.48
N GLY A 140 13.52 -14.31 -10.56
CA GLY A 140 13.64 -12.91 -10.14
C GLY A 140 13.41 -11.89 -11.25
N ILE A 141 13.61 -10.63 -10.93
CA ILE A 141 13.37 -9.49 -11.83
C ILE A 141 14.71 -8.90 -12.23
N ASP A 142 15.07 -9.02 -13.52
CA ASP A 142 16.28 -8.42 -14.08
C ASP A 142 15.99 -7.01 -14.66
N TYR A 143 17.02 -6.40 -15.25
CA TYR A 143 16.93 -5.08 -15.90
C TYR A 143 15.80 -4.99 -16.93
N ILE A 144 15.61 -6.05 -17.73
CA ILE A 144 14.55 -6.09 -18.76
C ILE A 144 13.17 -6.14 -18.08
N GLY A 145 13.03 -6.98 -17.04
CA GLY A 145 11.83 -7.03 -16.21
C GLY A 145 11.52 -5.67 -15.58
N GLY A 146 12.54 -4.98 -15.05
CA GLY A 146 12.42 -3.63 -14.52
C GLY A 146 11.91 -2.61 -15.53
N ILE A 147 12.49 -2.63 -16.76
CA ILE A 147 12.04 -1.75 -17.85
C ILE A 147 10.58 -2.03 -18.23
N VAL A 148 10.19 -3.31 -18.35
CA VAL A 148 8.81 -3.70 -18.66
C VAL A 148 7.85 -3.16 -17.59
N LEU A 149 8.18 -3.31 -16.31
CA LEU A 149 7.36 -2.79 -15.21
C LEU A 149 7.19 -1.26 -15.31
N LEU A 150 8.27 -0.50 -15.57
CA LEU A 150 8.20 0.96 -15.73
C LEU A 150 7.39 1.39 -16.95
N ILE A 151 7.47 0.68 -18.07
CA ILE A 151 6.64 0.96 -19.26
C ILE A 151 5.16 0.79 -18.90
N ILE A 152 4.80 -0.29 -18.18
CA ILE A 152 3.42 -0.52 -17.73
C ILE A 152 2.98 0.57 -16.75
N PHE A 153 3.86 1.05 -15.88
CA PHE A 153 3.57 2.17 -14.99
C PHE A 153 3.24 3.46 -15.74
N ILE A 154 4.04 3.80 -16.76
CA ILE A 154 3.80 4.97 -17.63
C ILE A 154 2.45 4.82 -18.34
N TYR A 155 2.14 3.63 -18.88
CA TYR A 155 0.84 3.35 -19.48
C TYR A 155 -0.32 3.52 -18.48
N PHE A 156 -0.15 3.00 -17.25
CA PHE A 156 -1.15 3.16 -16.17
C PHE A 156 -1.40 4.65 -15.88
N LEU A 157 -0.36 5.45 -15.68
CA LEU A 157 -0.49 6.89 -15.44
C LEU A 157 -1.16 7.61 -16.61
N TYR A 158 -0.70 7.33 -17.83
CA TYR A 158 -1.30 7.92 -19.04
C TYR A 158 -2.80 7.62 -19.13
N ASN A 159 -3.19 6.36 -18.92
CA ASN A 159 -4.59 5.96 -18.98
C ASN A 159 -5.41 6.61 -17.85
N THR A 160 -4.83 6.71 -16.64
CA THR A 160 -5.48 7.32 -15.47
C THR A 160 -5.76 8.81 -15.71
N PHE A 161 -4.76 9.56 -16.18
CA PHE A 161 -4.95 11.00 -16.46
C PHE A 161 -5.82 11.26 -17.68
N ARG A 162 -5.73 10.42 -18.72
CA ARG A 162 -6.62 10.51 -19.89
C ARG A 162 -8.08 10.30 -19.49
N HIS A 163 -8.36 9.27 -18.70
CA HIS A 163 -9.71 9.00 -18.23
C HIS A 163 -10.26 10.16 -17.38
N ALA A 164 -9.47 10.72 -16.49
CA ALA A 164 -9.87 11.89 -15.70
C ALA A 164 -10.27 13.09 -16.60
N LYS A 165 -9.57 13.26 -17.72
CA LYS A 165 -9.86 14.33 -18.69
C LYS A 165 -11.12 14.05 -19.50
N ASP A 166 -11.31 12.78 -19.93
CA ASP A 166 -12.40 12.38 -20.82
C ASP A 166 -13.74 12.22 -20.08
N HIS A 167 -13.72 12.05 -18.74
CA HIS A 167 -14.91 11.81 -17.91
C HIS A 167 -14.96 12.77 -16.70
N PRO A 168 -15.07 14.08 -16.94
CA PRO A 168 -15.14 15.07 -15.82
C PRO A 168 -16.39 14.90 -14.96
N ASP A 169 -17.48 14.30 -15.51
CA ASP A 169 -18.73 14.09 -14.78
C ASP A 169 -18.63 12.99 -13.69
N GLU A 170 -17.63 12.13 -13.76
CA GLU A 170 -17.32 11.16 -12.69
C GLU A 170 -16.62 11.83 -11.47
N ALA A 171 -16.25 13.09 -11.61
CA ALA A 171 -15.52 13.88 -10.59
C ALA A 171 -16.37 14.31 -9.38
N GLY A 172 -17.53 13.73 -9.13
CA GLY A 172 -18.34 14.28 -8.04
C GLY A 172 -19.61 13.52 -7.66
N VAL A 173 -19.59 12.19 -7.67
CA VAL A 173 -20.82 11.40 -7.43
C VAL A 173 -21.15 11.21 -5.95
N GLU A 174 -20.23 11.42 -5.02
CA GLU A 174 -20.58 11.49 -3.59
C GLU A 174 -20.31 12.90 -3.05
N GLU A 175 -21.36 13.54 -2.52
CA GLU A 175 -21.26 14.81 -1.79
C GLU A 175 -20.47 14.60 -0.47
N VAL A 176 -19.18 14.36 -0.59
CA VAL A 176 -18.31 14.58 0.56
C VAL A 176 -18.37 16.07 0.86
N ASN A 177 -18.91 16.40 2.02
CA ASN A 177 -19.13 17.78 2.46
C ASN A 177 -17.77 18.45 2.76
N VAL A 178 -16.91 18.58 1.71
CA VAL A 178 -15.59 19.19 1.82
C VAL A 178 -15.79 20.68 1.92
N LYS A 179 -15.44 21.26 3.07
CA LYS A 179 -15.39 22.71 3.23
C LYS A 179 -14.50 23.32 2.14
N PRO A 180 -14.90 24.41 1.50
CA PRO A 180 -14.08 25.05 0.48
C PRO A 180 -12.75 25.51 1.11
N ILE A 181 -11.67 24.86 0.71
CA ILE A 181 -10.31 25.12 1.20
C ILE A 181 -9.53 25.74 0.03
N SER A 182 -8.68 26.75 0.33
CA SER A 182 -7.83 27.35 -0.70
C SER A 182 -6.79 26.32 -1.22
N PRO A 183 -6.34 26.40 -2.49
CA PRO A 183 -5.38 25.44 -3.04
C PRO A 183 -4.09 25.37 -2.23
N MET A 184 -3.58 26.52 -1.80
CA MET A 184 -2.37 26.56 -0.97
C MET A 184 -2.57 25.81 0.34
N LYS A 185 -3.72 26.00 1.00
CA LYS A 185 -4.03 25.26 2.23
C LYS A 185 -4.20 23.79 1.97
N SER A 186 -4.79 23.37 0.84
CA SER A 186 -4.91 21.95 0.45
C SER A 186 -3.54 21.31 0.25
N ILE A 187 -2.62 21.99 -0.45
CA ILE A 187 -1.24 21.51 -0.63
C ILE A 187 -0.52 21.39 0.72
N ILE A 188 -0.66 22.38 1.59
CA ILE A 188 -0.07 22.33 2.94
C ILE A 188 -0.63 21.15 3.72
N LEU A 189 -1.95 20.90 3.68
CA LEU A 189 -2.58 19.75 4.36
C LEU A 189 -2.06 18.42 3.82
N ILE A 190 -1.85 18.29 2.50
CA ILE A 190 -1.27 17.10 1.90
C ILE A 190 0.16 16.90 2.44
N ILE A 191 1.02 17.91 2.36
CA ILE A 191 2.42 17.82 2.79
C ILE A 191 2.53 17.53 4.28
N VAL A 192 1.83 18.29 5.12
CA VAL A 192 1.85 18.09 6.59
C VAL A 192 1.20 16.76 6.96
N GLY A 193 0.15 16.35 6.23
CA GLY A 193 -0.48 15.05 6.37
C GLY A 193 0.49 13.90 6.10
N LEU A 194 1.20 13.94 4.98
CA LEU A 194 2.23 12.94 4.63
C LEU A 194 3.36 12.91 5.66
N LEU A 195 3.86 14.07 6.09
CA LEU A 195 4.89 14.13 7.15
C LEU A 195 4.39 13.51 8.45
N GLY A 196 3.14 13.80 8.84
CA GLY A 196 2.50 13.22 10.02
C GLY A 196 2.38 11.71 9.95
N LEU A 197 2.03 11.17 8.77
CA LEU A 197 1.94 9.73 8.52
C LEU A 197 3.31 9.06 8.62
N VAL A 198 4.33 9.60 7.94
CA VAL A 198 5.68 9.02 7.92
C VAL A 198 6.31 9.07 9.32
N ILE A 199 6.30 10.23 9.97
CA ILE A 199 6.87 10.39 11.31
C ILE A 199 6.10 9.56 12.35
N GLY A 200 4.77 9.58 12.27
CA GLY A 200 3.91 8.79 13.16
C GLY A 200 4.14 7.29 13.02
N GLY A 201 4.22 6.80 11.78
CA GLY A 201 4.54 5.40 11.48
C GLY A 201 5.92 5.00 12.01
N GLU A 202 6.95 5.82 11.78
CA GLU A 202 8.31 5.58 12.26
C GLU A 202 8.39 5.54 13.78
N LEU A 203 7.69 6.43 14.48
CA LEU A 203 7.62 6.44 15.95
C LEU A 203 6.98 5.14 16.47
N ILE A 204 5.87 4.69 15.88
CA ILE A 204 5.19 3.45 16.28
C ILE A 204 6.12 2.26 16.08
N VAL A 205 6.67 2.10 14.87
CA VAL A 205 7.48 0.93 14.50
C VAL A 205 8.72 0.82 15.37
N LYS A 206 9.54 1.88 15.44
CA LYS A 206 10.79 1.85 16.23
C LYS A 206 10.53 1.60 17.72
N SER A 207 9.45 2.17 18.24
CA SER A 207 9.07 1.96 19.64
C SER A 207 8.56 0.54 19.88
N ALA A 208 7.72 0.01 18.98
CA ALA A 208 7.21 -1.35 19.08
C ALA A 208 8.33 -2.41 18.97
N VAL A 209 9.25 -2.21 18.00
CA VAL A 209 10.45 -3.06 17.85
C VAL A 209 11.29 -3.03 19.15
N ASN A 210 11.58 -1.84 19.70
CA ASN A 210 12.37 -1.72 20.93
C ASN A 210 11.70 -2.44 22.12
N ILE A 211 10.39 -2.28 22.27
CA ILE A 211 9.63 -2.96 23.33
C ILE A 211 9.65 -4.47 23.11
N ALA A 212 9.38 -4.96 21.91
CA ALA A 212 9.36 -6.39 21.59
C ALA A 212 10.73 -7.04 21.81
N THR A 213 11.82 -6.38 21.39
CA THR A 213 13.19 -6.84 21.64
C THR A 213 13.49 -6.94 23.13
N ARG A 214 13.10 -5.94 23.93
CA ARG A 214 13.28 -5.96 25.41
C ARG A 214 12.46 -7.06 26.08
N LEU A 215 11.33 -7.45 25.50
CA LEU A 215 10.49 -8.58 25.97
C LEU A 215 11.00 -9.94 25.50
N GLY A 216 12.11 -10.00 24.76
CA GLY A 216 12.71 -11.25 24.28
C GLY A 216 12.02 -11.85 23.06
N VAL A 217 11.23 -11.07 22.31
CA VAL A 217 10.65 -11.54 21.04
C VAL A 217 11.77 -11.68 20.00
N SER A 218 11.78 -12.77 19.24
CA SER A 218 12.81 -13.02 18.23
C SER A 218 12.77 -11.98 17.10
N GLU A 219 13.93 -11.66 16.52
CA GLU A 219 14.04 -10.73 15.40
C GLU A 219 13.22 -11.17 14.18
N ALA A 220 13.13 -12.48 13.96
CA ALA A 220 12.33 -13.03 12.87
C ALA A 220 10.82 -12.70 13.04
N ILE A 221 10.27 -12.87 14.24
CA ILE A 221 8.87 -12.52 14.54
C ILE A 221 8.66 -11.01 14.41
N ILE A 222 9.60 -10.19 14.96
CA ILE A 222 9.54 -8.73 14.85
C ILE A 222 9.52 -8.31 13.38
N GLY A 223 10.40 -8.86 12.56
CA GLY A 223 10.49 -8.57 11.12
C GLY A 223 9.21 -8.94 10.37
N LEU A 224 8.71 -10.17 10.57
CA LEU A 224 7.52 -10.67 9.90
C LEU A 224 6.21 -9.96 10.30
N THR A 225 6.17 -9.34 11.47
CA THR A 225 4.94 -8.74 12.00
C THR A 225 5.05 -7.22 12.08
N ILE A 226 5.86 -6.69 13.02
CA ILE A 226 5.90 -5.26 13.35
C ILE A 226 6.50 -4.46 12.20
N VAL A 227 7.63 -4.92 11.63
CA VAL A 227 8.32 -4.19 10.56
C VAL A 227 7.51 -4.30 9.26
N ALA A 228 7.00 -5.50 8.94
CA ALA A 228 6.22 -5.71 7.72
C ALA A 228 4.92 -4.86 7.69
N LEU A 229 4.25 -4.69 8.83
CA LEU A 229 3.08 -3.81 8.94
C LEU A 229 3.49 -2.33 8.97
N GLY A 230 4.71 -2.05 9.40
CA GLY A 230 5.14 -0.71 9.77
C GLY A 230 5.21 0.27 8.62
N THR A 231 5.77 -0.15 7.48
CA THR A 231 5.84 0.70 6.29
C THR A 231 4.47 0.96 5.70
N SER A 232 3.53 0.02 5.84
CA SER A 232 2.14 0.14 5.34
C SER A 232 1.18 0.82 6.34
N LEU A 233 1.66 1.34 7.49
CA LEU A 233 0.84 2.10 8.43
C LEU A 233 0.26 3.40 7.83
N PRO A 234 0.99 4.17 7.01
CA PRO A 234 0.43 5.31 6.30
C PRO A 234 -0.76 4.95 5.42
N GLU A 235 -0.65 3.87 4.62
CA GLU A 235 -1.73 3.36 3.78
C GLU A 235 -2.93 2.93 4.61
N LEU A 236 -2.68 2.19 5.71
CA LEU A 236 -3.73 1.73 6.62
C LEU A 236 -4.50 2.91 7.22
N ALA A 237 -3.79 3.87 7.81
CA ALA A 237 -4.41 5.03 8.43
C ALA A 237 -5.21 5.86 7.42
N THR A 238 -4.62 6.10 6.24
CA THR A 238 -5.27 6.89 5.18
C THR A 238 -6.52 6.21 4.66
N SER A 239 -6.47 4.90 4.36
CA SER A 239 -7.61 4.15 3.83
C SER A 239 -8.74 4.02 4.87
N VAL A 240 -8.41 3.78 6.15
CA VAL A 240 -9.41 3.72 7.23
C VAL A 240 -10.06 5.09 7.47
N ILE A 241 -9.28 6.17 7.51
CA ILE A 241 -9.83 7.53 7.68
C ILE A 241 -10.67 7.95 6.47
N ALA A 242 -10.24 7.64 5.25
CA ALA A 242 -11.02 7.90 4.05
C ALA A 242 -12.37 7.18 4.08
N ALA A 243 -12.39 5.89 4.46
CA ALA A 243 -13.62 5.13 4.61
C ALA A 243 -14.50 5.68 5.74
N TYR A 244 -13.93 6.08 6.87
CA TYR A 244 -14.66 6.73 7.96
C TYR A 244 -15.31 8.05 7.54
N LYS A 245 -14.65 8.80 6.64
CA LYS A 245 -15.19 10.02 6.01
C LYS A 245 -16.17 9.74 4.86
N HIS A 246 -16.56 8.49 4.64
CA HIS A 246 -17.39 8.05 3.52
C HIS A 246 -16.78 8.33 2.14
N ASN A 247 -15.46 8.51 2.06
CA ASN A 247 -14.73 8.64 0.80
C ASN A 247 -14.14 7.29 0.38
N ALA A 248 -15.02 6.42 -0.14
CA ALA A 248 -14.64 5.09 -0.59
C ALA A 248 -13.61 5.14 -1.74
N ASP A 249 -13.68 6.15 -2.59
CA ASP A 249 -12.82 6.30 -3.76
C ASP A 249 -11.37 6.57 -3.40
N ILE A 250 -11.10 7.43 -2.41
CA ILE A 250 -9.73 7.61 -1.90
C ILE A 250 -9.24 6.32 -1.25
N ALA A 251 -10.09 5.61 -0.47
CA ALA A 251 -9.68 4.36 0.16
C ALA A 251 -9.29 3.28 -0.86
N VAL A 252 -10.14 3.10 -1.89
CA VAL A 252 -9.89 2.15 -2.99
C VAL A 252 -8.67 2.56 -3.80
N GLY A 253 -8.61 3.85 -4.17
CA GLY A 253 -7.52 4.42 -4.95
C GLY A 253 -6.18 4.26 -4.24
N ASN A 254 -6.13 4.53 -2.93
CA ASN A 254 -4.92 4.36 -2.13
C ASN A 254 -4.43 2.90 -2.15
N VAL A 255 -5.31 1.92 -1.85
CA VAL A 255 -4.90 0.50 -1.79
C VAL A 255 -4.42 -0.01 -3.15
N PHE A 256 -5.22 0.17 -4.22
CA PHE A 256 -4.82 -0.34 -5.54
C PHE A 256 -3.70 0.49 -6.16
N GLY A 257 -3.71 1.81 -5.93
CA GLY A 257 -2.65 2.71 -6.38
C GLY A 257 -1.30 2.35 -5.75
N SER A 258 -1.25 2.11 -4.43
CA SER A 258 -0.05 1.67 -3.74
C SER A 258 0.45 0.32 -4.26
N ASN A 259 -0.44 -0.66 -4.50
CA ASN A 259 -0.04 -1.95 -5.05
C ASN A 259 0.57 -1.81 -6.46
N ILE A 260 -0.04 -1.00 -7.30
CA ILE A 260 0.42 -0.72 -8.67
C ILE A 260 1.75 0.05 -8.63
N PHE A 261 1.85 1.09 -7.81
CA PHE A 261 3.06 1.88 -7.62
C PHE A 261 4.21 1.03 -7.10
N ASN A 262 3.97 0.24 -6.08
CA ASN A 262 4.96 -0.63 -5.46
C ASN A 262 5.57 -1.62 -6.46
N VAL A 263 4.75 -2.29 -7.27
CA VAL A 263 5.26 -3.25 -8.25
C VAL A 263 5.83 -2.54 -9.47
N PHE A 264 5.06 -1.70 -10.13
CA PHE A 264 5.49 -1.19 -11.43
C PHE A 264 6.57 -0.12 -11.32
N PHE A 265 6.49 0.75 -10.31
CA PHE A 265 7.48 1.81 -10.14
C PHE A 265 8.61 1.40 -9.20
N VAL A 266 8.29 0.96 -7.97
CA VAL A 266 9.35 0.68 -6.98
C VAL A 266 10.17 -0.54 -7.35
N LEU A 267 9.56 -1.71 -7.64
CA LEU A 267 10.33 -2.87 -8.10
C LEU A 267 10.95 -2.63 -9.48
N GLY A 268 10.23 -1.95 -10.39
CA GLY A 268 10.77 -1.59 -11.70
C GLY A 268 12.06 -0.78 -11.60
N THR A 269 12.06 0.29 -10.79
CA THR A 269 13.24 1.12 -10.54
C THR A 269 14.32 0.33 -9.81
N SER A 270 13.95 -0.44 -8.78
CA SER A 270 14.89 -1.29 -8.03
C SER A 270 15.64 -2.27 -8.94
N ALA A 271 14.92 -2.97 -9.81
CA ALA A 271 15.50 -3.96 -10.72
C ALA A 271 16.42 -3.34 -11.80
N ILE A 272 16.22 -2.07 -12.16
CA ILE A 272 17.13 -1.34 -13.06
C ILE A 272 18.43 -0.95 -12.34
N ILE A 273 18.38 -0.62 -11.05
CA ILE A 273 19.58 -0.30 -10.27
C ILE A 273 20.39 -1.57 -9.99
N ASN A 274 19.71 -2.62 -9.53
CA ASN A 274 20.33 -3.91 -9.25
C ASN A 274 19.27 -5.02 -9.46
N PRO A 275 19.56 -6.09 -10.23
CA PRO A 275 18.63 -7.20 -10.37
C PRO A 275 18.17 -7.77 -9.03
N LEU A 276 16.89 -8.14 -8.96
CA LEU A 276 16.26 -8.66 -7.78
C LEU A 276 16.11 -10.17 -7.89
N PRO A 277 17.07 -10.98 -7.35
CA PRO A 277 16.98 -12.44 -7.38
C PRO A 277 15.84 -12.92 -6.47
N ALA A 278 15.41 -14.16 -6.68
CA ALA A 278 14.47 -14.83 -5.78
C ALA A 278 15.15 -15.17 -4.45
N TYR A 279 14.39 -15.06 -3.37
CA TYR A 279 14.76 -15.51 -2.03
C TYR A 279 13.97 -16.76 -1.64
N VAL A 280 14.41 -17.49 -0.60
CA VAL A 280 13.76 -18.73 -0.14
C VAL A 280 12.34 -18.43 0.35
N GLY A 281 11.34 -19.06 -0.27
CA GLY A 281 9.92 -18.90 0.06
C GLY A 281 9.20 -17.76 -0.66
N ILE A 282 9.86 -17.09 -1.63
CA ILE A 282 9.26 -16.03 -2.45
C ILE A 282 8.06 -16.54 -3.25
N GLU A 283 8.01 -17.84 -3.56
CA GLU A 283 6.94 -18.45 -4.34
C GLU A 283 5.58 -18.30 -3.66
N LEU A 284 5.56 -18.47 -2.34
CA LEU A 284 4.35 -18.29 -1.54
C LEU A 284 3.94 -16.82 -1.54
N ASP A 285 4.89 -15.91 -1.31
CA ASP A 285 4.62 -14.47 -1.21
C ASP A 285 4.16 -13.91 -2.56
N ALA A 286 4.80 -14.30 -3.66
CA ALA A 286 4.39 -13.94 -5.02
C ALA A 286 3.01 -14.51 -5.39
N SER A 287 2.75 -15.77 -4.99
CA SER A 287 1.43 -16.39 -5.16
C SER A 287 0.35 -15.64 -4.38
N MET A 288 0.62 -15.25 -3.14
CA MET A 288 -0.31 -14.49 -2.31
C MET A 288 -0.56 -13.09 -2.88
N ALA A 289 0.46 -12.39 -3.35
CA ALA A 289 0.31 -11.09 -3.98
C ALA A 289 -0.54 -11.17 -5.25
N ALA A 290 -0.34 -12.19 -6.09
CA ALA A 290 -1.13 -12.42 -7.29
C ALA A 290 -2.60 -12.80 -6.97
N LEU A 291 -2.80 -13.74 -6.04
CA LEU A 291 -4.12 -14.20 -5.62
C LEU A 291 -4.93 -13.10 -4.93
N GLY A 292 -4.29 -12.20 -4.20
CA GLY A 292 -4.95 -11.10 -3.50
C GLY A 292 -5.81 -10.25 -4.41
N GLY A 293 -5.27 -9.83 -5.55
CA GLY A 293 -6.03 -9.09 -6.54
C GLY A 293 -7.20 -9.89 -7.11
N VAL A 294 -6.99 -11.19 -7.41
CA VAL A 294 -8.04 -12.08 -7.94
C VAL A 294 -9.16 -12.29 -6.92
N ILE A 295 -8.82 -12.59 -5.67
CA ILE A 295 -9.80 -12.76 -4.58
C ILE A 295 -10.61 -11.48 -4.39
N THR A 296 -9.95 -10.32 -4.37
CA THR A 296 -10.63 -9.03 -4.25
C THR A 296 -11.61 -8.80 -5.41
N TRP A 297 -11.18 -9.09 -6.63
CA TRP A 297 -12.04 -8.98 -7.81
C TRP A 297 -13.27 -9.91 -7.74
N LEU A 298 -13.08 -11.16 -7.27
CA LEU A 298 -14.16 -12.10 -7.05
C LEU A 298 -15.13 -11.63 -5.97
N VAL A 299 -14.62 -11.08 -4.85
CA VAL A 299 -15.44 -10.49 -3.77
C VAL A 299 -16.30 -9.34 -4.32
N ILE A 300 -15.72 -8.46 -5.13
CA ILE A 300 -16.46 -7.35 -5.75
C ILE A 300 -17.49 -7.86 -6.74
N LYS A 301 -17.13 -8.78 -7.64
CA LYS A 301 -18.04 -9.32 -8.67
C LYS A 301 -19.14 -10.20 -8.09
N GLY A 302 -18.87 -10.94 -7.04
CA GLY A 302 -19.84 -11.80 -6.37
C GLY A 302 -20.95 -11.01 -5.65
N ASN A 303 -20.75 -9.72 -5.44
CA ASN A 303 -21.76 -8.86 -4.83
C ASN A 303 -22.56 -8.10 -5.91
N ARG A 304 -23.91 -8.13 -5.81
CA ARG A 304 -24.81 -7.39 -6.73
C ARG A 304 -24.57 -5.88 -6.72
N GLU A 305 -24.22 -5.32 -5.56
CA GLU A 305 -23.96 -3.88 -5.39
C GLU A 305 -22.53 -3.48 -5.80
N ARG A 306 -21.70 -4.46 -6.24
CA ARG A 306 -20.32 -4.21 -6.66
C ARG A 306 -19.47 -3.50 -5.59
N LYS A 307 -19.64 -3.92 -4.34
CA LYS A 307 -18.92 -3.41 -3.16
C LYS A 307 -18.02 -4.50 -2.57
N VAL A 308 -16.94 -4.10 -1.92
CA VAL A 308 -16.28 -4.94 -0.93
C VAL A 308 -17.11 -4.82 0.35
N THR A 309 -17.90 -5.86 0.64
CA THR A 309 -18.78 -5.89 1.82
C THR A 309 -17.98 -6.14 3.09
N ARG A 310 -18.59 -5.95 4.26
CA ARG A 310 -17.99 -6.33 5.55
C ARG A 310 -17.54 -7.79 5.57
N TRP A 311 -18.37 -8.71 5.07
CA TRP A 311 -18.01 -10.12 4.97
C TRP A 311 -16.88 -10.36 3.97
N GLY A 312 -16.84 -9.63 2.85
CA GLY A 312 -15.73 -9.64 1.93
C GLY A 312 -14.43 -9.20 2.61
N GLY A 313 -14.48 -8.15 3.43
CA GLY A 313 -13.36 -7.71 4.25
C GLY A 313 -12.89 -8.77 5.26
N VAL A 314 -13.83 -9.42 5.96
CA VAL A 314 -13.52 -10.53 6.89
C VAL A 314 -12.86 -11.69 6.18
N ILE A 315 -13.32 -12.07 4.98
CA ILE A 315 -12.69 -13.13 4.17
C ILE A 315 -11.23 -12.78 3.88
N LEU A 316 -10.93 -11.55 3.46
CA LEU A 316 -9.56 -11.11 3.20
C LEU A 316 -8.69 -11.22 4.45
N LEU A 317 -9.19 -10.78 5.61
CA LEU A 317 -8.45 -10.87 6.89
C LEU A 317 -8.21 -12.34 7.30
N VAL A 318 -9.17 -13.22 7.12
CA VAL A 318 -9.02 -14.66 7.44
C VAL A 318 -7.98 -15.32 6.54
N VAL A 319 -7.98 -15.00 5.23
CA VAL A 319 -6.97 -15.49 4.29
C VAL A 319 -5.57 -15.03 4.71
N TYR A 320 -5.43 -13.75 5.11
CA TYR A 320 -4.15 -13.23 5.61
C TYR A 320 -3.71 -13.93 6.90
N ALA A 321 -4.62 -14.15 7.85
CA ALA A 321 -4.30 -14.86 9.08
C ALA A 321 -3.80 -16.29 8.81
N GLY A 322 -4.42 -16.99 7.87
CA GLY A 322 -3.96 -18.31 7.43
C GLY A 322 -2.55 -18.26 6.80
N TYR A 323 -2.32 -17.30 5.90
CA TYR A 323 -1.00 -17.08 5.30
C TYR A 323 0.07 -16.77 6.36
N LEU A 324 -0.20 -15.81 7.26
CA LEU A 324 0.76 -15.44 8.30
C LEU A 324 1.06 -16.59 9.25
N THR A 325 0.03 -17.35 9.66
CA THR A 325 0.20 -18.54 10.49
C THR A 325 1.11 -19.56 9.81
N TYR A 326 0.87 -19.84 8.51
CA TYR A 326 1.71 -20.77 7.74
C TYR A 326 3.16 -20.26 7.66
N ARG A 327 3.37 -18.96 7.39
CA ARG A 327 4.72 -18.36 7.33
C ARG A 327 5.45 -18.46 8.67
N LEU A 328 4.75 -18.23 9.79
CA LEU A 328 5.35 -18.34 11.14
C LEU A 328 5.71 -19.76 11.53
N LEU A 329 5.02 -20.78 10.98
CA LEU A 329 5.35 -22.19 11.20
C LEU A 329 6.54 -22.67 10.37
N MET A 330 6.90 -21.94 9.30
CA MET A 330 8.02 -22.24 8.42
C MET A 330 9.35 -21.60 8.86
N VAL A 331 9.31 -20.64 9.80
CA VAL A 331 10.44 -19.97 10.42
C VAL A 331 10.81 -20.66 11.73
#